data_5075c684b9331823507711e1c5b1a7c4
#
_entry.id   5075c684b9331823507711e1c5b1a7c4
#
_cell.length_a   1.000
_cell.length_b   1.000
_cell.length_c   1.000
_cell.angle_alpha   90.00
_cell.angle_beta   90.00
_cell.angle_gamma   90.00
#
_symmetry.space_group_name_H-M   'P 1'
#
loop_
_entity.id
_entity.type
_entity.pdbx_description
1 polymer ?
#
loop_
_entity_poly.entity_id
_entity_poly.type
_entity_poly.pdbx_seq_one_letter_code
_entity_poly.pdbx_strand_id
1 'polypeptide(L)'
;MSFDLGGGLIMATRESMGQLMDECNNAIQYAQKQLETGSRQEHYNMNEYTQAMQQLENAYNDLSQMAHSANSQQREQLHRMRLQLQQLQNQMTLLDH
;
A
#
# COMPACT_ATOMS: atom_id res chain seq x y z
N MET A 1 -25.06 12.14 8.93
CA MET A 1 -24.42 12.38 8.74
C MET A 1 -23.90 12.63 8.38
N SER A 2 -23.90 12.52 8.52
CA SER A 2 -23.14 12.83 8.35
C SER A 2 -22.58 13.18 7.96
N PHE A 3 -22.61 13.05 8.00
CA PHE A 3 -21.89 13.45 7.69
C PHE A 3 -21.42 13.71 6.99
N ASP A 4 -21.71 13.65 7.06
CA ASP A 4 -21.13 13.98 6.48
C ASP A 4 -20.87 14.22 5.87
N LEU A 5 -20.98 14.18 5.95
CA LEU A 5 -20.71 14.46 5.33
C LEU A 5 -20.28 14.79 4.59
N GLY A 6 -20.33 14.71 4.54
CA GLY A 6 -20.01 14.99 3.96
C GLY A 6 -19.35 15.20 3.26
N GLY A 7 -19.76 15.34 2.95
CA GLY A 7 -18.83 15.60 2.25
C GLY A 7 -17.81 15.13 2.30
N GLY A 8 -18.20 14.69 2.64
CA GLY A 8 -17.25 14.07 2.61
C GLY A 8 -15.95 14.47 2.59
N LEU A 9 -15.72 15.42 3.07
CA LEU A 9 -14.35 15.70 3.15
C LEU A 9 -13.74 14.81 4.16
N ILE A 10 -13.00 13.87 3.66
CA ILE A 10 -12.23 13.01 4.52
C ILE A 10 -10.98 13.75 4.86
N MET A 11 -10.88 14.21 6.08
CA MET A 11 -9.64 14.79 6.56
C MET A 11 -8.74 13.68 7.02
N ALA A 12 -7.44 13.81 6.75
CA ALA A 12 -6.46 12.86 7.23
C ALA A 12 -6.28 13.04 8.74
N THR A 13 -7.00 12.24 9.49
CA THR A 13 -6.90 12.25 10.95
C THR A 13 -5.78 11.33 11.39
N ARG A 14 -5.39 11.44 12.66
CA ARG A 14 -4.40 10.53 13.23
C ARG A 14 -4.86 9.09 13.10
N GLU A 15 -6.14 8.86 13.35
CA GLU A 15 -6.69 7.51 13.28
C GLU A 15 -6.69 6.97 11.85
N SER A 16 -7.13 7.78 10.89
CA SER A 16 -7.16 7.32 9.50
C SER A 16 -5.77 7.13 8.95
N MET A 17 -4.81 7.97 9.36
CA MET A 17 -3.42 7.77 8.99
C MET A 17 -2.88 6.46 9.55
N GLY A 18 -3.19 6.18 10.82
CA GLY A 18 -2.75 4.93 11.45
C GLY A 18 -3.28 3.71 10.75
N GLN A 19 -4.57 3.74 10.40
CA GLN A 19 -5.19 2.63 9.68
C GLN A 19 -4.55 2.42 8.31
N LEU A 20 -4.26 3.51 7.63
CA LEU A 20 -3.64 3.43 6.31
C LEU A 20 -2.22 2.90 6.41
N MET A 21 -1.46 3.35 7.41
CA MET A 21 -0.11 2.83 7.62
C MET A 21 -0.13 1.33 7.89
N ASP A 22 -1.10 0.87 8.68
CA ASP A 22 -1.25 -0.56 8.96
C ASP A 22 -1.58 -1.33 7.68
N GLU A 23 -2.46 -0.80 6.87
CA GLU A 23 -2.81 -1.42 5.58
C GLU A 23 -1.57 -1.54 4.70
N CYS A 24 -0.79 -0.47 4.61
CA CYS A 24 0.42 -0.47 3.79
C CYS A 24 1.46 -1.45 4.33
N ASN A 25 1.65 -1.48 5.65
CA ASN A 25 2.59 -2.41 6.26
C ASN A 25 2.18 -3.85 6.03
N ASN A 26 0.89 -4.14 6.11
CA ASN A 26 0.39 -5.49 5.84
C ASN A 26 0.63 -5.89 4.39
N ALA A 27 0.39 -4.96 3.46
CA ALA A 27 0.63 -5.22 2.05
C ALA A 27 2.12 -5.45 1.79
N ILE A 28 2.98 -4.66 2.42
CA ILE A 28 4.43 -4.81 2.28
C ILE A 28 4.89 -6.16 2.79
N GLN A 29 4.43 -6.56 3.97
CA GLN A 29 4.83 -7.83 4.56
C GLN A 29 4.39 -9.00 3.72
N TYR A 30 3.16 -8.95 3.22
CA TYR A 30 2.65 -10.02 2.37
C TYR A 30 3.44 -10.11 1.07
N ALA A 31 3.72 -8.95 0.46
CA ALA A 31 4.49 -8.91 -0.78
C ALA A 31 5.92 -9.39 -0.58
N GLN A 32 6.55 -9.01 0.52
CA GLN A 32 7.91 -9.47 0.82
C GLN A 32 7.95 -10.98 0.98
N LYS A 33 6.94 -11.53 1.63
CA LYS A 33 6.85 -12.97 1.81
C LYS A 33 6.73 -13.68 0.46
N GLN A 34 5.90 -13.14 -0.44
CA GLN A 34 5.73 -13.73 -1.76
C GLN A 34 7.00 -13.63 -2.59
N LEU A 35 7.70 -12.49 -2.49
CA LEU A 35 8.98 -12.33 -3.17
C LEU A 35 9.99 -13.35 -2.70
N GLU A 36 10.10 -13.50 -1.40
CA GLU A 36 11.05 -14.45 -0.81
C GLU A 36 10.76 -15.86 -1.25
N THR A 37 9.48 -16.24 -1.21
CA THR A 37 9.05 -17.57 -1.63
C THR A 37 9.33 -17.77 -3.12
N GLY A 38 8.98 -16.80 -3.93
CA GLY A 38 9.18 -16.88 -5.37
C GLY A 38 10.63 -16.95 -5.78
N SER A 39 11.52 -16.28 -5.02
CA SER A 39 12.96 -16.32 -5.30
C SER A 39 13.59 -17.66 -4.98
N ARG A 40 13.05 -18.36 -4.01
CA ARG A 40 13.65 -19.59 -3.51
C ARG A 40 13.15 -20.84 -4.20
N GLN A 41 11.96 -20.78 -4.78
CA GLN A 41 11.30 -21.94 -5.35
C GLN A 41 11.26 -21.83 -6.86
N GLU A 42 11.31 -22.98 -7.51
CA GLU A 42 11.14 -23.03 -8.95
C GLU A 42 9.75 -22.58 -9.35
N HIS A 43 8.78 -22.86 -8.46
CA HIS A 43 7.39 -22.49 -8.71
C HIS A 43 6.86 -21.71 -7.56
N TYR A 44 6.21 -20.60 -7.84
CA TYR A 44 5.51 -19.83 -6.83
C TYR A 44 4.03 -19.86 -7.15
N ASN A 45 3.22 -19.58 -6.15
CA ASN A 45 1.78 -19.57 -6.31
C ASN A 45 1.37 -18.28 -7.01
N MET A 46 0.96 -18.41 -8.27
CA MET A 46 0.61 -17.27 -9.10
C MET A 46 -0.53 -16.47 -8.50
N ASN A 47 -1.51 -17.14 -7.90
CA ASN A 47 -2.66 -16.46 -7.32
C ASN A 47 -2.26 -15.60 -6.13
N GLU A 48 -1.42 -16.15 -5.26
CA GLU A 48 -0.95 -15.39 -4.10
C GLU A 48 -0.06 -14.24 -4.52
N TYR A 49 0.77 -14.46 -5.53
CA TYR A 49 1.63 -13.44 -6.06
C TYR A 49 0.81 -12.28 -6.63
N THR A 50 -0.21 -12.61 -7.41
CA THR A 50 -1.10 -11.62 -8.01
C THR A 50 -1.86 -10.86 -6.93
N GLN A 51 -2.31 -11.55 -5.88
CA GLN A 51 -3.00 -10.90 -4.76
C GLN A 51 -2.08 -9.92 -4.05
N ALA A 52 -0.82 -10.30 -3.87
CA ALA A 52 0.15 -9.41 -3.23
C ALA A 52 0.34 -8.14 -4.04
N MET A 53 0.48 -8.27 -5.35
CA MET A 53 0.63 -7.11 -6.23
C MET A 53 -0.63 -6.24 -6.20
N GLN A 54 -1.80 -6.87 -6.14
CA GLN A 54 -3.06 -6.13 -6.06
C GLN A 54 -3.15 -5.36 -4.74
N GLN A 55 -2.72 -5.97 -3.65
CA GLN A 55 -2.72 -5.28 -2.35
C GLN A 55 -1.78 -4.08 -2.35
N LEU A 56 -0.61 -4.23 -2.97
CA LEU A 56 0.32 -3.10 -3.08
C LEU A 56 -0.30 -1.97 -3.88
N GLU A 57 -0.99 -2.30 -4.96
CA GLU A 57 -1.63 -1.30 -5.80
C GLU A 57 -2.76 -0.60 -5.04
N ASN A 58 -3.57 -1.36 -4.32
CA ASN A 58 -4.66 -0.78 -3.52
C ASN A 58 -4.11 0.16 -2.46
N ALA A 59 -3.05 -0.26 -1.78
CA ALA A 59 -2.42 0.59 -0.76
C ALA A 59 -1.85 1.86 -1.39
N TYR A 60 -1.23 1.73 -2.54
CA TYR A 60 -0.69 2.88 -3.26
C TYR A 60 -1.80 3.89 -3.60
N ASN A 61 -2.92 3.39 -4.11
CA ASN A 61 -4.05 4.24 -4.46
C ASN A 61 -4.63 4.93 -3.23
N ASP A 62 -4.72 4.21 -2.12
CA ASP A 62 -5.23 4.77 -0.87
C ASP A 62 -4.30 5.85 -0.32
N LEU A 63 -2.98 5.65 -0.45
CA LEU A 63 -2.02 6.68 -0.08
C LEU A 63 -2.22 7.94 -0.91
N SER A 64 -2.41 7.77 -2.21
CA SER A 64 -2.60 8.89 -3.11
C SER A 64 -3.85 9.68 -2.76
N GLN A 65 -4.92 9.00 -2.41
CA GLN A 65 -6.15 9.66 -2.01
C GLN A 65 -5.99 10.40 -0.69
N MET A 66 -5.35 9.77 0.27
CA MET A 66 -5.14 10.38 1.59
C MET A 66 -4.30 11.65 1.47
N ALA A 67 -3.37 11.69 0.51
CA ALA A 67 -2.49 12.83 0.32
C ALA A 67 -3.26 14.10 -0.01
N HIS A 68 -4.45 13.97 -0.58
CA HIS A 68 -5.27 15.15 -0.91
C HIS A 68 -5.75 15.90 0.34
N SER A 69 -5.92 15.19 1.44
CA SER A 69 -6.40 15.80 2.70
C SER A 69 -5.32 15.91 3.76
N ALA A 70 -4.12 15.49 3.47
CA ALA A 70 -3.04 15.42 4.46
C ALA A 70 -2.34 16.78 4.59
N ASN A 71 -1.85 17.05 5.80
CA ASN A 71 -0.98 18.21 6.01
C ASN A 71 0.44 17.87 5.55
N SER A 72 1.37 18.83 5.62
CA SER A 72 2.72 18.62 5.10
C SER A 72 3.47 17.50 5.79
N GLN A 73 3.32 17.39 7.10
CA GLN A 73 3.99 16.34 7.85
C GLN A 73 3.44 14.96 7.48
N GLN A 74 2.12 14.88 7.35
CA GLN A 74 1.46 13.63 6.94
C GLN A 74 1.83 13.26 5.51
N ARG A 75 1.92 14.25 4.61
CA ARG A 75 2.31 13.99 3.22
C ARG A 75 3.70 13.41 3.13
N GLU A 76 4.60 13.86 3.97
CA GLU A 76 5.95 13.30 3.99
C GLU A 76 5.93 11.84 4.38
N GLN A 77 5.13 11.52 5.39
CA GLN A 77 4.97 10.14 5.84
C GLN A 77 4.39 9.26 4.74
N LEU A 78 3.35 9.77 4.07
CA LEU A 78 2.73 9.06 2.94
C LEU A 78 3.70 8.86 1.80
N HIS A 79 4.53 9.87 1.53
CA HIS A 79 5.52 9.79 0.46
C HIS A 79 6.54 8.68 0.71
N ARG A 80 7.03 8.58 1.93
CA ARG A 80 7.99 7.53 2.28
C ARG A 80 7.38 6.14 2.10
N MET A 81 6.14 6.00 2.54
CA MET A 81 5.45 4.72 2.40
C MET A 81 5.24 4.39 0.93
N ARG A 82 4.88 5.40 0.12
CA ARG A 82 4.69 5.21 -1.31
C ARG A 82 5.95 4.68 -1.99
N LEU A 83 7.10 5.22 -1.60
CA LEU A 83 8.36 4.76 -2.18
C LEU A 83 8.64 3.30 -1.86
N GLN A 84 8.30 2.87 -0.65
CA GLN A 84 8.45 1.47 -0.27
C GLN A 84 7.56 0.56 -1.11
N LEU A 85 6.31 0.98 -1.30
CA LEU A 85 5.38 0.21 -2.12
C LEU A 85 5.85 0.10 -3.56
N GLN A 86 6.34 1.21 -4.12
CA GLN A 86 6.84 1.22 -5.48
C GLN A 86 8.04 0.31 -5.65
N GLN A 87 8.93 0.32 -4.67
CA GLN A 87 10.11 -0.53 -4.72
C GLN A 87 9.73 -2.00 -4.76
N LEU A 88 8.77 -2.39 -3.93
CA LEU A 88 8.29 -3.76 -3.92
C LEU A 88 7.58 -4.13 -5.22
N GLN A 89 6.76 -3.21 -5.73
CA GLN A 89 6.07 -3.45 -7.00
C GLN A 89 7.07 -3.69 -8.12
N ASN A 90 8.15 -2.90 -8.14
CA ASN A 90 9.18 -3.07 -9.15
C ASN A 90 9.88 -4.42 -9.01
N GLN A 91 10.21 -4.80 -7.79
CA GLN A 91 10.87 -6.08 -7.54
C GLN A 91 9.99 -7.25 -7.95
N MET A 92 8.70 -7.17 -7.64
CA MET A 92 7.77 -8.23 -8.00
C MET A 92 7.58 -8.31 -9.51
N THR A 93 7.55 -7.16 -10.18
CA THR A 93 7.44 -7.13 -11.63
C THR A 93 8.66 -7.76 -12.29
N LEU A 94 9.85 -7.49 -11.76
CA LEU A 94 11.08 -8.06 -12.31
C LEU A 94 11.15 -9.56 -12.10
N LEU A 95 10.62 -10.05 -10.98
CA LEU A 95 10.64 -11.49 -10.70
C LEU A 95 9.59 -12.24 -11.50
N ASP A 96 8.51 -11.57 -11.85
CA ASP A 96 7.38 -12.18 -12.54
C ASP A 96 7.64 -12.21 -14.03
N HIS A 97 8.42 -13.17 -14.46
CA HIS A 97 8.72 -13.37 -15.88
C HIS A 97 8.31 -14.75 -16.33
#